data_031ac5c4f104a9dbf68c3cb19053c4f5
#
_entry.id   031ac5c4f104a9dbf68c3cb19053c4f5
#
_cell.length_a   1.000
_cell.length_b   1.000
_cell.length_c   1.000
_cell.angle_alpha   90.00
_cell.angle_beta   90.00
_cell.angle_gamma   90.00
#
_symmetry.space_group_name_H-M   'P 1'
#
loop_
_entity.id
_entity.type
_entity.pdbx_description
1 polymer ?
#
loop_
_entity_poly.entity_id
_entity_poly.type
_entity_poly.pdbx_seq_one_letter_code
_entity_poly.pdbx_strand_id
1 'polypeptide(L)'
;MNQQVSAEDIRRQSRGEVASQAAGVEHSRAVAEVQAAVTVAQRCPRDEARAIEKAKTSCRQWEVASAAFFKLPRGNDSVTGETIHLAVELARCWGNIDYGIMELARDDNAHESEMLAFAWDLETNTKARMTFIVPHKRDKRGGPVLLTDMRDIYENNANNGARRLRECIFRVLPPYLKEVAKATCYGTLEKGRGDKPLEVRAAEAVEAFKGIGISRDRLETKAGPVRNWTAADIANLEVSFMSIKRNEVSADEEFPRASVDETVDQARAIADKARAGRATA
;
A
#
# COMPACT_ATOMS: atom_id res chain seq x y z
N MET A 1 -66.47 0.98 14.46
CA MET A 1 -65.50 2.01 14.00
C MET A 1 -64.67 1.41 12.91
N ASN A 2 -64.98 1.65 11.63
CA ASN A 2 -64.14 1.22 10.51
C ASN A 2 -63.03 2.25 10.35
N GLN A 3 -61.79 1.88 10.66
CA GLN A 3 -60.63 2.67 10.26
C GLN A 3 -60.50 2.59 8.74
N GLN A 4 -60.72 3.70 8.05
CA GLN A 4 -60.41 3.83 6.64
C GLN A 4 -58.85 3.85 6.51
N VAL A 5 -58.30 2.77 5.98
CA VAL A 5 -56.88 2.70 5.63
C VAL A 5 -56.65 3.71 4.51
N SER A 6 -55.71 4.64 4.69
CA SER A 6 -55.45 5.68 3.70
C SER A 6 -54.68 5.11 2.48
N ALA A 7 -54.86 5.74 1.32
CA ALA A 7 -54.12 5.35 0.11
C ALA A 7 -52.58 5.48 0.30
N GLU A 8 -52.15 6.32 1.23
CA GLU A 8 -50.72 6.44 1.61
C GLU A 8 -50.27 5.25 2.45
N ASP A 9 -51.08 4.72 3.36
CA ASP A 9 -50.76 3.54 4.15
C ASP A 9 -50.63 2.30 3.27
N ILE A 10 -51.51 2.15 2.27
CA ILE A 10 -51.43 1.05 1.29
C ILE A 10 -50.18 1.18 0.45
N ARG A 11 -49.77 2.40 0.01
CA ARG A 11 -48.55 2.63 -0.75
C ARG A 11 -47.29 2.39 0.10
N ARG A 12 -47.30 2.71 1.37
CA ARG A 12 -46.23 2.48 2.31
C ARG A 12 -46.03 0.99 2.59
N GLN A 13 -47.14 0.27 2.76
CA GLN A 13 -47.15 -1.17 2.98
C GLN A 13 -46.63 -1.93 1.74
N SER A 14 -47.13 -1.59 0.54
CA SER A 14 -46.68 -2.20 -0.71
C SER A 14 -45.19 -1.91 -1.02
N ARG A 15 -44.68 -0.72 -0.70
CA ARG A 15 -43.25 -0.42 -0.81
C ARG A 15 -42.39 -1.22 0.18
N GLY A 16 -42.90 -1.44 1.40
CA GLY A 16 -42.25 -2.29 2.40
C GLY A 16 -42.17 -3.76 1.97
N GLU A 17 -43.28 -4.27 1.39
CA GLU A 17 -43.34 -5.65 0.88
C GLU A 17 -42.41 -5.88 -0.32
N VAL A 18 -42.36 -4.94 -1.27
CA VAL A 18 -41.44 -5.02 -2.44
C VAL A 18 -39.99 -4.91 -1.99
N ALA A 19 -39.67 -4.02 -1.04
CA ALA A 19 -38.33 -3.93 -0.47
C ALA A 19 -37.92 -5.21 0.28
N SER A 20 -38.83 -5.85 0.99
CA SER A 20 -38.60 -7.11 1.68
C SER A 20 -38.41 -8.29 0.72
N GLN A 21 -39.12 -8.35 -0.40
CA GLN A 21 -38.94 -9.36 -1.44
C GLN A 21 -37.56 -9.19 -2.15
N ALA A 22 -37.21 -7.96 -2.53
CA ALA A 22 -35.92 -7.67 -3.13
C ALA A 22 -34.75 -8.04 -2.18
N ALA A 23 -34.85 -7.70 -0.90
CA ALA A 23 -33.88 -8.08 0.12
C ALA A 23 -33.76 -9.60 0.28
N GLY A 24 -34.92 -10.33 0.24
CA GLY A 24 -34.94 -11.80 0.28
C GLY A 24 -34.26 -12.45 -0.93
N VAL A 25 -34.51 -11.92 -2.13
CA VAL A 25 -33.87 -12.39 -3.36
C VAL A 25 -32.35 -12.14 -3.31
N GLU A 26 -31.91 -10.94 -2.91
CA GLU A 26 -30.49 -10.62 -2.78
C GLU A 26 -29.80 -11.46 -1.70
N HIS A 27 -30.46 -11.73 -0.58
CA HIS A 27 -29.94 -12.64 0.44
C HIS A 27 -29.75 -14.06 -0.12
N SER A 28 -30.76 -14.58 -0.81
CA SER A 28 -30.68 -15.92 -1.42
C SER A 28 -29.60 -16.01 -2.48
N ARG A 29 -29.44 -14.95 -3.29
CA ARG A 29 -28.38 -14.83 -4.27
C ARG A 29 -26.99 -14.82 -3.62
N ALA A 30 -26.79 -14.02 -2.60
CA ALA A 30 -25.53 -13.95 -1.86
C ALA A 30 -25.14 -15.30 -1.24
N VAL A 31 -26.10 -16.02 -0.67
CA VAL A 31 -25.88 -17.39 -0.13
C VAL A 31 -25.48 -18.35 -1.26
N ALA A 32 -26.19 -18.31 -2.38
CA ALA A 32 -25.91 -19.18 -3.51
C ALA A 32 -24.52 -18.89 -4.14
N GLU A 33 -24.14 -17.61 -4.27
CA GLU A 33 -22.81 -17.20 -4.75
C GLU A 33 -21.69 -17.73 -3.84
N VAL A 34 -21.84 -17.60 -2.53
CA VAL A 34 -20.85 -18.13 -1.57
C VAL A 34 -20.76 -19.65 -1.66
N GLN A 35 -21.90 -20.36 -1.72
CA GLN A 35 -21.91 -21.82 -1.86
C GLN A 35 -21.28 -22.27 -3.18
N ALA A 36 -21.56 -21.58 -4.27
CA ALA A 36 -20.97 -21.86 -5.57
C ALA A 36 -19.45 -21.62 -5.55
N ALA A 37 -18.98 -20.50 -4.98
CA ALA A 37 -17.56 -20.18 -4.88
C ALA A 37 -16.79 -21.24 -4.07
N VAL A 38 -17.31 -21.64 -2.91
CA VAL A 38 -16.71 -22.71 -2.09
C VAL A 38 -16.72 -24.05 -2.84
N THR A 39 -17.82 -24.39 -3.51
CA THR A 39 -17.92 -25.63 -4.28
C THR A 39 -16.91 -25.65 -5.42
N VAL A 40 -16.75 -24.55 -6.15
CA VAL A 40 -15.75 -24.44 -7.23
C VAL A 40 -14.34 -24.56 -6.67
N ALA A 41 -14.02 -23.89 -5.56
CA ALA A 41 -12.71 -23.97 -4.93
C ALA A 41 -12.36 -25.41 -4.50
N GLN A 42 -13.32 -26.15 -3.94
CA GLN A 42 -13.13 -27.54 -3.54
C GLN A 42 -13.01 -28.52 -4.73
N ARG A 43 -13.71 -28.25 -5.85
CA ARG A 43 -13.64 -29.09 -7.04
C ARG A 43 -12.43 -28.78 -7.93
N CYS A 44 -11.94 -27.56 -7.87
CA CYS A 44 -10.79 -27.08 -8.60
C CYS A 44 -9.72 -26.61 -7.61
N PRO A 45 -9.14 -27.53 -6.80
CA PRO A 45 -8.13 -27.17 -5.83
C PRO A 45 -6.91 -26.58 -6.55
N ARG A 46 -6.22 -25.68 -5.84
CA ARG A 46 -4.99 -25.09 -6.37
C ARG A 46 -3.87 -26.10 -6.47
N ASP A 47 -3.07 -25.95 -7.49
CA ASP A 47 -1.74 -26.52 -7.57
C ASP A 47 -0.77 -25.50 -6.92
N GLU A 48 -0.32 -25.77 -5.70
CA GLU A 48 0.56 -24.87 -4.96
C GLU A 48 1.89 -24.60 -5.67
N ALA A 49 2.49 -25.62 -6.27
CA ALA A 49 3.74 -25.47 -7.01
C ALA A 49 3.57 -24.53 -8.21
N ARG A 50 2.48 -24.68 -8.94
CA ARG A 50 2.12 -23.80 -10.04
C ARG A 50 1.78 -22.39 -9.58
N ALA A 51 1.12 -22.24 -8.43
CA ALA A 51 0.80 -20.93 -7.85
C ALA A 51 2.06 -20.18 -7.43
N ILE A 52 3.03 -20.86 -6.82
CA ILE A 52 4.34 -20.30 -6.48
C ILE A 52 5.11 -19.85 -7.74
N GLU A 53 5.14 -20.66 -8.80
CA GLU A 53 5.81 -20.28 -10.04
C GLU A 53 5.12 -19.10 -10.76
N LYS A 54 3.79 -19.00 -10.69
CA LYS A 54 3.05 -17.82 -11.13
C LYS A 54 3.47 -16.58 -10.35
N ALA A 55 3.53 -16.68 -9.03
CA ALA A 55 3.94 -15.59 -8.16
C ALA A 55 5.37 -15.12 -8.48
N LYS A 56 6.33 -16.06 -8.62
CA LYS A 56 7.71 -15.73 -9.03
C LYS A 56 7.75 -15.06 -10.41
N THR A 57 7.00 -15.58 -11.38
CA THR A 57 6.94 -15.03 -12.73
C THR A 57 6.40 -13.60 -12.72
N SER A 58 5.35 -13.36 -11.93
CA SER A 58 4.80 -12.02 -11.74
C SER A 58 5.78 -11.08 -11.03
N CYS A 59 6.42 -11.52 -9.95
CA CYS A 59 7.40 -10.74 -9.19
C CYS A 59 8.68 -10.42 -9.99
N ARG A 60 8.97 -11.15 -11.09
CA ARG A 60 10.05 -10.81 -12.03
C ARG A 60 9.67 -9.67 -12.98
N GLN A 61 8.40 -9.27 -13.05
CA GLN A 61 8.00 -8.09 -13.81
C GLN A 61 8.34 -6.84 -13.03
N TRP A 62 8.96 -5.86 -13.70
CA TRP A 62 9.40 -4.61 -13.07
C TRP A 62 8.24 -3.87 -12.42
N GLU A 63 7.08 -3.82 -13.08
CA GLU A 63 5.88 -3.13 -12.63
C GLU A 63 5.37 -3.68 -11.29
N VAL A 64 5.48 -4.99 -11.09
CA VAL A 64 5.13 -5.65 -9.83
C VAL A 64 6.20 -5.40 -8.78
N ALA A 65 7.47 -5.64 -9.11
CA ALA A 65 8.58 -5.50 -8.18
C ALA A 65 8.71 -4.06 -7.63
N SER A 66 8.61 -3.05 -8.51
CA SER A 66 8.70 -1.64 -8.11
C SER A 66 7.51 -1.15 -7.28
N ALA A 67 6.36 -1.82 -7.39
CA ALA A 67 5.18 -1.55 -6.57
C ALA A 67 5.10 -2.40 -5.29
N ALA A 68 6.00 -3.37 -5.11
CA ALA A 68 5.89 -4.40 -4.08
C ALA A 68 6.13 -3.87 -2.65
N PHE A 69 6.94 -2.83 -2.50
CA PHE A 69 7.38 -2.36 -1.19
C PHE A 69 7.03 -0.89 -0.95
N PHE A 70 6.88 -0.56 0.33
CA PHE A 70 6.87 0.82 0.82
C PHE A 70 7.99 0.99 1.84
N LYS A 71 8.45 2.23 2.00
CA LYS A 71 9.42 2.62 3.02
C LYS A 71 8.94 3.88 3.71
N LEU A 72 8.86 3.83 5.03
CA LEU A 72 8.40 4.92 5.87
C LEU A 72 9.47 5.22 6.93
N PRO A 73 9.91 6.47 7.10
CA PRO A 73 10.79 6.86 8.19
C PRO A 73 10.05 6.70 9.52
N ARG A 74 10.78 6.25 10.53
CA ARG A 74 10.29 6.11 11.91
C ARG A 74 11.36 6.56 12.90
N GLY A 75 11.32 7.83 13.26
CA GLY A 75 12.41 8.45 14.02
C GLY A 75 13.71 8.45 13.22
N ASN A 76 14.78 7.90 13.79
CA ASN A 76 16.08 7.79 13.12
C ASN A 76 16.20 6.54 12.22
N ASP A 77 15.16 5.73 12.16
CA ASP A 77 15.12 4.46 11.41
C ASP A 77 14.05 4.50 10.30
N SER A 78 13.99 3.47 9.50
CA SER A 78 12.94 3.31 8.48
C SER A 78 12.30 1.93 8.54
N VAL A 79 10.98 1.88 8.37
CA VAL A 79 10.23 0.64 8.26
C VAL A 79 9.94 0.37 6.79
N THR A 80 10.41 -0.76 6.29
CA THR A 80 10.07 -1.27 4.97
C THR A 80 9.04 -2.38 5.11
N GLY A 81 8.01 -2.38 4.29
CA GLY A 81 6.97 -3.39 4.30
C GLY A 81 6.40 -3.64 2.91
N GLU A 82 5.64 -4.71 2.79
CA GLU A 82 4.97 -5.09 1.55
C GLU A 82 3.71 -4.24 1.34
N THR A 83 3.43 -3.86 0.10
CA THR A 83 2.26 -3.04 -0.25
C THR A 83 1.00 -3.88 -0.41
N ILE A 84 -0.16 -3.21 -0.47
CA ILE A 84 -1.42 -3.84 -0.89
C ILE A 84 -1.33 -4.39 -2.32
N HIS A 85 -0.54 -3.76 -3.20
CA HIS A 85 -0.37 -4.22 -4.57
C HIS A 85 0.27 -5.61 -4.62
N LEU A 86 1.31 -5.85 -3.83
CA LEU A 86 1.91 -7.18 -3.72
C LEU A 86 0.93 -8.18 -3.09
N ALA A 87 0.19 -7.81 -2.05
CA ALA A 87 -0.77 -8.70 -1.41
C ALA A 87 -1.86 -9.17 -2.39
N VAL A 88 -2.45 -8.24 -3.14
CA VAL A 88 -3.47 -8.54 -4.17
C VAL A 88 -2.89 -9.40 -5.28
N GLU A 89 -1.68 -9.12 -5.75
CA GLU A 89 -1.02 -9.92 -6.77
C GLU A 89 -0.75 -11.35 -6.30
N LEU A 90 -0.33 -11.53 -5.05
CA LEU A 90 -0.14 -12.86 -4.48
C LEU A 90 -1.46 -13.61 -4.30
N ALA A 91 -2.53 -12.94 -3.88
CA ALA A 91 -3.86 -13.54 -3.81
C ALA A 91 -4.34 -14.01 -5.20
N ARG A 92 -4.11 -13.19 -6.26
CA ARG A 92 -4.40 -13.56 -7.66
C ARG A 92 -3.60 -14.77 -8.13
N CYS A 93 -2.32 -14.85 -7.77
CA CYS A 93 -1.47 -15.97 -8.14
C CYS A 93 -1.82 -17.24 -7.39
N TRP A 94 -2.16 -17.11 -6.11
CA TRP A 94 -2.53 -18.21 -5.22
C TRP A 94 -3.87 -18.82 -5.64
N GLY A 95 -4.85 -17.98 -5.99
CA GLY A 95 -6.18 -18.41 -6.41
C GLY A 95 -7.09 -18.78 -5.23
N ASN A 96 -8.37 -18.92 -5.50
CA ASN A 96 -9.41 -19.30 -4.54
C ASN A 96 -9.48 -18.40 -3.28
N ILE A 97 -9.07 -17.15 -3.41
CA ILE A 97 -9.12 -16.14 -2.34
C ILE A 97 -10.22 -15.12 -2.65
N ASP A 98 -11.19 -15.01 -1.76
CA ASP A 98 -12.16 -13.92 -1.73
C ASP A 98 -11.65 -12.85 -0.75
N TYR A 99 -11.65 -11.58 -1.17
CA TYR A 99 -11.17 -10.48 -0.33
C TYR A 99 -11.81 -9.17 -0.70
N GLY A 100 -11.94 -8.26 0.27
CA GLY A 100 -12.54 -6.96 0.03
C GLY A 100 -12.53 -6.05 1.24
N ILE A 101 -13.03 -4.84 0.99
CA ILE A 101 -13.38 -3.85 2.02
C ILE A 101 -14.84 -3.47 1.86
N MET A 102 -15.53 -3.23 2.97
CA MET A 102 -16.92 -2.81 3.01
C MET A 102 -17.09 -1.70 4.03
N GLU A 103 -17.86 -0.67 3.70
CA GLU A 103 -18.39 0.28 4.67
C GLU A 103 -19.64 -0.34 5.28
N LEU A 104 -19.61 -0.61 6.59
CA LEU A 104 -20.72 -1.22 7.32
C LEU A 104 -21.73 -0.18 7.78
N ALA A 105 -21.21 0.96 8.26
CA ALA A 105 -21.99 2.08 8.72
C ALA A 105 -21.22 3.38 8.53
N ARG A 106 -21.96 4.47 8.41
CA ARG A 106 -21.43 5.82 8.35
C ARG A 106 -22.18 6.71 9.32
N ASP A 107 -21.46 7.44 10.16
CA ASP A 107 -22.03 8.43 11.07
C ASP A 107 -21.47 9.82 10.70
N ASP A 108 -22.29 10.62 10.04
CA ASP A 108 -21.92 11.99 9.65
C ASP A 108 -21.90 12.94 10.85
N ASN A 109 -22.55 12.62 11.98
CA ASN A 109 -22.52 13.43 13.19
C ASN A 109 -21.23 13.16 13.99
N ALA A 110 -20.82 11.90 14.13
CA ALA A 110 -19.56 11.51 14.74
C ALA A 110 -18.37 11.74 13.80
N HIS A 111 -18.61 12.01 12.52
CA HIS A 111 -17.59 12.13 11.47
C HIS A 111 -16.70 10.92 11.36
N GLU A 112 -17.31 9.75 11.22
CA GLU A 112 -16.58 8.49 11.10
C GLU A 112 -17.36 7.46 10.28
N SER A 113 -16.63 6.49 9.73
CA SER A 113 -17.18 5.30 9.06
C SER A 113 -16.71 4.04 9.78
N GLU A 114 -17.62 3.09 9.99
CA GLU A 114 -17.28 1.73 10.38
C GLU A 114 -17.01 0.89 9.14
N MET A 115 -15.81 0.32 9.08
CA MET A 115 -15.30 -0.41 7.92
C MET A 115 -14.99 -1.86 8.28
N LEU A 116 -15.17 -2.75 7.34
CA LEU A 116 -14.72 -4.14 7.38
C LEU A 116 -13.71 -4.40 6.28
N ALA A 117 -12.55 -4.95 6.62
CA ALA A 117 -11.64 -5.60 5.69
C ALA A 117 -11.66 -7.10 5.92
N PHE A 118 -11.63 -7.89 4.85
CA PHE A 118 -11.64 -9.35 4.96
C PHE A 118 -10.82 -10.02 3.86
N ALA A 119 -10.36 -11.22 4.15
CA ALA A 119 -9.86 -12.18 3.18
C ALA A 119 -10.30 -13.59 3.61
N TRP A 120 -10.64 -14.42 2.64
CA TRP A 120 -11.10 -15.77 2.85
C TRP A 120 -10.51 -16.71 1.81
N ASP A 121 -9.73 -17.66 2.25
CA ASP A 121 -9.33 -18.78 1.41
C ASP A 121 -10.49 -19.78 1.36
N LEU A 122 -11.15 -19.83 0.19
CA LEU A 122 -12.37 -20.63 -0.04
C LEU A 122 -12.08 -22.15 -0.04
N GLU A 123 -10.85 -22.53 -0.34
CA GLU A 123 -10.44 -23.94 -0.40
C GLU A 123 -10.16 -24.51 0.98
N THR A 124 -9.39 -23.78 1.81
CA THR A 124 -9.04 -24.19 3.16
C THR A 124 -10.03 -23.70 4.22
N ASN A 125 -11.00 -22.88 3.83
CA ASN A 125 -11.94 -22.17 4.71
C ASN A 125 -11.25 -21.31 5.78
N THR A 126 -10.03 -20.84 5.52
CA THR A 126 -9.31 -19.94 6.42
C THR A 126 -9.75 -18.50 6.20
N LYS A 127 -10.16 -17.81 7.26
CA LYS A 127 -10.70 -16.43 7.20
C LYS A 127 -9.90 -15.49 8.09
N ALA A 128 -9.65 -14.28 7.57
CA ALA A 128 -9.20 -13.13 8.34
C ALA A 128 -10.18 -11.97 8.14
N ARG A 129 -10.62 -11.35 9.24
CA ARG A 129 -11.57 -10.24 9.22
C ARG A 129 -11.15 -9.21 10.25
N MET A 130 -11.30 -7.93 9.92
CA MET A 130 -10.99 -6.80 10.80
C MET A 130 -12.05 -5.72 10.64
N THR A 131 -12.78 -5.42 11.70
CA THR A 131 -13.65 -4.24 11.76
C THR A 131 -12.87 -3.10 12.40
N PHE A 132 -12.99 -1.90 11.88
CA PHE A 132 -12.25 -0.72 12.34
C PHE A 132 -13.02 0.57 12.02
N ILE A 133 -12.76 1.60 12.83
CA ILE A 133 -13.32 2.93 12.61
C ILE A 133 -12.33 3.78 11.82
N VAL A 134 -12.85 4.51 10.84
CA VAL A 134 -12.12 5.51 10.06
C VAL A 134 -12.70 6.89 10.34
N PRO A 135 -12.00 7.75 11.10
CA PRO A 135 -12.40 9.12 11.26
C PRO A 135 -12.37 9.89 9.93
N HIS A 136 -13.35 10.74 9.66
CA HIS A 136 -13.38 11.62 8.49
C HIS A 136 -12.41 12.80 8.69
N LYS A 137 -11.14 12.49 8.95
CA LYS A 137 -10.07 13.45 9.20
C LYS A 137 -8.82 13.04 8.45
N ARG A 138 -8.05 14.04 8.02
CA ARG A 138 -6.73 13.84 7.40
C ARG A 138 -5.68 14.63 8.17
N ASP A 139 -4.60 13.98 8.52
CA ASP A 139 -3.46 14.63 9.16
C ASP A 139 -2.76 15.57 8.18
N LYS A 140 -2.55 16.82 8.61
CA LYS A 140 -1.77 17.84 7.88
C LYS A 140 -0.74 18.48 8.82
N ARG A 141 0.28 19.13 8.24
CA ARG A 141 1.17 20.00 9.04
C ARG A 141 0.31 21.09 9.72
N GLY A 142 0.19 21.04 11.05
CA GLY A 142 -0.66 21.93 11.84
C GLY A 142 -1.85 21.25 12.50
N GLY A 143 -2.01 19.95 12.34
CA GLY A 143 -3.02 19.13 12.99
C GLY A 143 -4.04 18.51 12.05
N PRO A 144 -4.91 17.62 12.56
CA PRO A 144 -5.92 16.92 11.75
C PRO A 144 -6.99 17.91 11.24
N VAL A 145 -7.32 17.80 9.97
CA VAL A 145 -8.36 18.57 9.29
C VAL A 145 -9.55 17.67 8.98
N LEU A 146 -10.77 18.15 9.32
CA LEU A 146 -12.01 17.45 9.03
C LEU A 146 -12.24 17.41 7.52
N LEU A 147 -12.64 16.24 7.02
CA LEU A 147 -13.07 16.04 5.63
C LEU A 147 -14.58 16.28 5.55
N THR A 148 -15.00 17.20 4.70
CA THR A 148 -16.41 17.55 4.46
C THR A 148 -16.86 17.14 3.07
N ASP A 149 -15.94 16.98 2.12
CA ASP A 149 -16.24 16.50 0.78
C ASP A 149 -16.38 14.98 0.77
N MET A 150 -17.46 14.50 0.15
CA MET A 150 -17.80 13.07 0.07
C MET A 150 -16.71 12.25 -0.60
N ARG A 151 -16.10 12.78 -1.64
CA ARG A 151 -15.01 12.12 -2.37
C ARG A 151 -13.77 11.97 -1.49
N ASP A 152 -13.42 13.02 -0.75
CA ASP A 152 -12.29 12.97 0.18
C ASP A 152 -12.50 11.95 1.30
N ILE A 153 -13.73 11.83 1.81
CA ILE A 153 -14.10 10.80 2.80
C ILE A 153 -13.96 9.41 2.19
N TYR A 154 -14.47 9.24 0.97
CA TYR A 154 -14.42 7.96 0.26
C TYR A 154 -12.96 7.50 0.02
N GLU A 155 -12.12 8.40 -0.46
CA GLU A 155 -10.68 8.14 -0.66
C GLU A 155 -9.96 7.83 0.67
N ASN A 156 -10.31 8.53 1.75
CA ASN A 156 -9.77 8.27 3.08
C ASN A 156 -10.16 6.87 3.58
N ASN A 157 -11.42 6.47 3.42
CA ASN A 157 -11.93 5.15 3.78
C ASN A 157 -11.23 4.06 2.96
N ALA A 158 -11.10 4.24 1.65
CA ALA A 158 -10.41 3.32 0.76
C ALA A 158 -8.94 3.12 1.15
N ASN A 159 -8.22 4.21 1.42
CA ASN A 159 -6.80 4.17 1.81
C ASN A 159 -6.58 3.47 3.16
N ASN A 160 -7.42 3.74 4.16
CA ASN A 160 -7.34 3.06 5.45
C ASN A 160 -7.77 1.59 5.31
N GLY A 161 -8.80 1.31 4.51
CA GLY A 161 -9.24 -0.03 4.19
C GLY A 161 -8.17 -0.88 3.52
N ALA A 162 -7.44 -0.32 2.55
CA ALA A 162 -6.37 -1.01 1.84
C ALA A 162 -5.26 -1.51 2.78
N ARG A 163 -4.92 -0.75 3.83
CA ARG A 163 -3.92 -1.17 4.83
C ARG A 163 -4.40 -2.40 5.61
N ARG A 164 -5.67 -2.45 6.00
CA ARG A 164 -6.27 -3.57 6.74
C ARG A 164 -6.50 -4.77 5.83
N LEU A 165 -6.93 -4.53 4.59
CA LEU A 165 -7.09 -5.57 3.59
C LEU A 165 -5.77 -6.30 3.30
N ARG A 166 -4.67 -5.55 3.14
CA ARG A 166 -3.34 -6.13 2.99
C ARG A 166 -3.00 -7.11 4.12
N GLU A 167 -3.28 -6.72 5.36
CA GLU A 167 -3.04 -7.58 6.52
C GLU A 167 -3.93 -8.81 6.49
N CYS A 168 -5.22 -8.68 6.13
CA CYS A 168 -6.13 -9.81 6.00
C CYS A 168 -5.64 -10.81 4.93
N ILE A 169 -5.22 -10.31 3.76
CA ILE A 169 -4.71 -11.16 2.68
C ILE A 169 -3.46 -11.92 3.16
N PHE A 170 -2.48 -11.24 3.76
CA PHE A 170 -1.27 -11.92 4.23
C PHE A 170 -1.51 -12.92 5.39
N ARG A 171 -2.62 -12.78 6.12
CA ARG A 171 -3.01 -13.75 7.17
C ARG A 171 -3.58 -15.04 6.62
N VAL A 172 -4.17 -15.02 5.43
CA VAL A 172 -4.73 -16.23 4.80
C VAL A 172 -3.76 -16.88 3.82
N LEU A 173 -2.76 -16.14 3.34
CA LEU A 173 -1.71 -16.67 2.48
C LEU A 173 -0.63 -17.37 3.31
N PRO A 174 -0.01 -18.45 2.80
CA PRO A 174 1.11 -19.10 3.47
C PRO A 174 2.30 -18.15 3.64
N PRO A 175 2.97 -18.09 4.80
CA PRO A 175 4.11 -17.21 5.03
C PRO A 175 5.25 -17.40 4.01
N TYR A 176 5.53 -18.64 3.61
CA TYR A 176 6.58 -18.93 2.65
C TYR A 176 6.33 -18.31 1.26
N LEU A 177 5.06 -18.20 0.83
CA LEU A 177 4.72 -17.54 -0.45
C LEU A 177 5.12 -16.06 -0.42
N LYS A 178 4.86 -15.39 0.70
CA LYS A 178 5.26 -13.99 0.90
C LYS A 178 6.79 -13.84 0.86
N GLU A 179 7.52 -14.70 1.55
CA GLU A 179 8.99 -14.62 1.57
C GLU A 179 9.61 -14.92 0.19
N VAL A 180 9.10 -15.89 -0.55
CA VAL A 180 9.52 -16.15 -1.94
C VAL A 180 9.25 -14.94 -2.84
N ALA A 181 8.08 -14.32 -2.70
CA ALA A 181 7.73 -13.13 -3.49
C ALA A 181 8.65 -11.95 -3.16
N LYS A 182 8.91 -11.69 -1.86
CA LYS A 182 9.85 -10.65 -1.41
C LYS A 182 11.23 -10.83 -2.04
N ALA A 183 11.82 -12.01 -1.87
CA ALA A 183 13.13 -12.31 -2.42
C ALA A 183 13.16 -12.13 -3.94
N THR A 184 12.10 -12.55 -4.65
CA THR A 184 12.02 -12.42 -6.10
C THR A 184 11.87 -10.96 -6.53
N CYS A 185 11.04 -10.16 -5.85
CA CYS A 185 10.90 -8.73 -6.13
C CYS A 185 12.19 -7.96 -5.87
N TYR A 186 12.88 -8.22 -4.75
CA TYR A 186 14.18 -7.60 -4.48
C TYR A 186 15.23 -7.98 -5.54
N GLY A 187 15.33 -9.24 -5.91
CA GLY A 187 16.23 -9.67 -6.98
C GLY A 187 15.90 -9.01 -8.33
N THR A 188 14.61 -8.72 -8.60
CA THR A 188 14.21 -7.97 -9.80
C THR A 188 14.64 -6.51 -9.72
N LEU A 189 14.50 -5.86 -8.57
CA LEU A 189 14.95 -4.48 -8.36
C LEU A 189 16.48 -4.37 -8.42
N GLU A 190 17.20 -5.34 -7.82
CA GLU A 190 18.67 -5.41 -7.88
C GLU A 190 19.18 -5.61 -9.31
N LYS A 191 18.51 -6.44 -10.10
CA LYS A 191 18.83 -6.62 -11.53
C LYS A 191 18.57 -5.34 -12.33
N GLY A 192 17.52 -4.59 -11.98
CA GLY A 192 17.10 -3.37 -12.67
C GLY A 192 16.41 -3.62 -14.01
N ARG A 193 16.11 -2.53 -14.72
CA ARG A 193 15.55 -2.56 -16.07
C ARG A 193 16.65 -2.75 -17.11
N GLY A 194 16.61 -3.89 -17.78
CA GLY A 194 17.60 -4.22 -18.82
C GLY A 194 18.99 -4.53 -18.26
N ASP A 195 19.92 -4.83 -19.14
CA ASP A 195 21.30 -5.19 -18.77
C ASP A 195 22.22 -3.94 -18.74
N LYS A 196 21.80 -2.91 -17.96
CA LYS A 196 22.59 -1.68 -17.81
C LYS A 196 23.68 -1.86 -16.76
N PRO A 197 24.92 -1.36 -17.01
CA PRO A 197 25.98 -1.31 -16.00
C PRO A 197 25.53 -0.58 -14.73
N LEU A 198 26.09 -0.96 -13.59
CA LEU A 198 25.72 -0.43 -12.29
C LEU A 198 25.92 1.10 -12.20
N GLU A 199 27.00 1.61 -12.79
CA GLU A 199 27.31 3.04 -12.83
C GLU A 199 26.25 3.84 -13.60
N VAL A 200 25.73 3.29 -14.69
CA VAL A 200 24.66 3.91 -15.49
C VAL A 200 23.37 3.96 -14.67
N ARG A 201 23.02 2.87 -13.99
CA ARG A 201 21.85 2.79 -13.12
C ARG A 201 21.95 3.76 -11.94
N ALA A 202 23.12 3.88 -11.34
CA ALA A 202 23.38 4.84 -10.27
C ALA A 202 23.20 6.29 -10.75
N ALA A 203 23.69 6.62 -11.94
CA ALA A 203 23.51 7.95 -12.53
C ALA A 203 22.02 8.22 -12.85
N GLU A 204 21.31 7.25 -13.42
CA GLU A 204 19.86 7.35 -13.69
C GLU A 204 19.05 7.56 -12.39
N ALA A 205 19.41 6.86 -11.31
CA ALA A 205 18.79 7.05 -10.01
C ALA A 205 18.98 8.48 -9.48
N VAL A 206 20.20 9.02 -9.54
CA VAL A 206 20.48 10.42 -9.15
C VAL A 206 19.63 11.41 -9.95
N GLU A 207 19.54 11.25 -11.26
CA GLU A 207 18.71 12.14 -12.09
C GLU A 207 17.21 11.98 -11.82
N ALA A 208 16.73 10.77 -11.55
CA ALA A 208 15.33 10.54 -11.16
C ALA A 208 14.98 11.29 -9.86
N PHE A 209 15.84 11.19 -8.84
CA PHE A 209 15.64 11.89 -7.57
C PHE A 209 15.74 13.40 -7.72
N LYS A 210 16.67 13.90 -8.53
CA LYS A 210 16.78 15.32 -8.87
C LYS A 210 15.48 15.84 -9.50
N GLY A 211 14.84 15.04 -10.36
CA GLY A 211 13.53 15.36 -10.95
C GLY A 211 12.39 15.56 -9.95
N ILE A 212 12.52 15.04 -8.72
CA ILE A 212 11.57 15.25 -7.61
C ILE A 212 12.12 16.18 -6.51
N GLY A 213 13.18 16.93 -6.80
CA GLY A 213 13.73 17.98 -5.92
C GLY A 213 14.68 17.47 -4.82
N ILE A 214 15.22 16.26 -4.95
CA ILE A 214 16.21 15.70 -4.02
C ILE A 214 17.60 15.80 -4.67
N SER A 215 18.51 16.56 -4.04
CA SER A 215 19.88 16.72 -4.52
C SER A 215 20.71 15.46 -4.30
N ARG A 216 21.79 15.35 -5.09
CA ARG A 216 22.79 14.28 -4.94
C ARG A 216 23.36 14.22 -3.53
N ASP A 217 23.66 15.34 -2.91
CA ASP A 217 24.24 15.39 -1.56
C ASP A 217 23.29 14.79 -0.51
N ARG A 218 22.00 15.02 -0.65
CA ARG A 218 20.97 14.41 0.23
C ARG A 218 20.93 12.89 0.05
N LEU A 219 21.08 12.40 -1.19
CA LEU A 219 21.16 10.97 -1.47
C LEU A 219 22.43 10.36 -0.87
N GLU A 220 23.59 11.02 -1.07
CA GLU A 220 24.87 10.55 -0.54
C GLU A 220 24.93 10.60 0.99
N THR A 221 24.26 11.55 1.61
CA THR A 221 24.13 11.60 3.08
C THR A 221 23.44 10.36 3.63
N LYS A 222 22.44 9.83 2.90
CA LYS A 222 21.65 8.67 3.34
C LYS A 222 22.23 7.34 2.88
N ALA A 223 22.65 7.25 1.61
CA ALA A 223 23.05 6.00 0.96
C ALA A 223 24.58 5.87 0.78
N GLY A 224 25.35 6.85 1.26
CA GLY A 224 26.79 6.91 1.01
C GLY A 224 27.14 7.42 -0.40
N PRO A 225 28.44 7.59 -0.69
CA PRO A 225 28.91 8.10 -1.97
C PRO A 225 28.42 7.24 -3.15
N VAL A 226 27.90 7.87 -4.22
CA VAL A 226 27.33 7.19 -5.41
C VAL A 226 28.30 6.15 -6.00
N ARG A 227 29.59 6.43 -6.01
CA ARG A 227 30.63 5.51 -6.52
C ARG A 227 30.71 4.17 -5.77
N ASN A 228 30.16 4.10 -4.56
CA ASN A 228 30.18 2.91 -3.71
C ASN A 228 28.84 2.16 -3.72
N TRP A 229 27.84 2.67 -4.43
CA TRP A 229 26.51 2.04 -4.43
C TRP A 229 26.55 0.65 -5.07
N THR A 230 25.94 -0.29 -4.38
CA THR A 230 25.70 -1.65 -4.85
C THR A 230 24.34 -1.74 -5.57
N ALA A 231 24.07 -2.88 -6.19
CA ALA A 231 22.75 -3.16 -6.77
C ALA A 231 21.64 -3.11 -5.71
N ALA A 232 21.92 -3.56 -4.49
CA ALA A 232 21.00 -3.50 -3.36
C ALA A 232 20.72 -2.06 -2.91
N ASP A 233 21.73 -1.18 -2.92
CA ASP A 233 21.53 0.25 -2.59
C ASP A 233 20.59 0.91 -3.60
N ILE A 234 20.79 0.64 -4.90
CA ILE A 234 19.91 1.16 -5.96
C ILE A 234 18.50 0.61 -5.82
N ALA A 235 18.35 -0.69 -5.50
CA ALA A 235 17.03 -1.29 -5.25
C ALA A 235 16.31 -0.62 -4.06
N ASN A 236 17.03 -0.36 -2.96
CA ASN A 236 16.48 0.35 -1.81
C ASN A 236 16.10 1.81 -2.13
N LEU A 237 16.89 2.48 -2.96
CA LEU A 237 16.55 3.83 -3.44
C LEU A 237 15.32 3.81 -4.34
N GLU A 238 15.15 2.80 -5.19
CA GLU A 238 13.94 2.62 -6.00
C GLU A 238 12.68 2.49 -5.12
N VAL A 239 12.74 1.71 -4.03
CA VAL A 239 11.66 1.59 -3.05
C VAL A 239 11.34 2.95 -2.42
N SER A 240 12.37 3.71 -2.01
CA SER A 240 12.18 5.07 -1.46
C SER A 240 11.56 6.02 -2.50
N PHE A 241 12.05 5.98 -3.75
CA PHE A 241 11.53 6.79 -4.85
C PHE A 241 10.06 6.51 -5.13
N MET A 242 9.67 5.23 -5.20
CA MET A 242 8.29 4.84 -5.43
C MET A 242 7.38 5.20 -4.26
N SER A 243 7.87 5.12 -3.01
CA SER A 243 7.11 5.54 -1.82
C SER A 243 6.83 7.05 -1.84
N ILE A 244 7.81 7.87 -2.27
CA ILE A 244 7.62 9.32 -2.43
C ILE A 244 6.61 9.60 -3.57
N LYS A 245 6.75 8.93 -4.71
CA LYS A 245 5.83 9.10 -5.86
C LYS A 245 4.38 8.73 -5.52
N ARG A 246 4.16 7.77 -4.64
CA ARG A 246 2.83 7.36 -4.16
C ARG A 246 2.32 8.24 -3.00
N ASN A 247 3.07 9.28 -2.61
CA ASN A 247 2.76 10.14 -1.46
C ASN A 247 2.61 9.37 -0.13
N GLU A 248 3.29 8.23 0.02
CA GLU A 248 3.35 7.46 1.26
C GLU A 248 4.29 8.13 2.28
N VAL A 249 5.29 8.85 1.79
CA VAL A 249 6.28 9.60 2.55
C VAL A 249 6.65 10.87 1.79
N SER A 250 6.96 11.94 2.49
CA SER A 250 7.46 13.16 1.84
C SER A 250 8.97 13.06 1.53
N ALA A 251 9.40 13.79 0.49
CA ALA A 251 10.82 13.85 0.11
C ALA A 251 11.72 14.37 1.24
N ASP A 252 11.22 15.29 2.07
CA ASP A 252 11.99 15.87 3.18
C ASP A 252 12.02 14.96 4.43
N GLU A 253 11.03 14.08 4.60
CA GLU A 253 11.05 13.05 5.65
C GLU A 253 12.00 11.90 5.30
N GLU A 254 11.96 11.42 4.05
CA GLU A 254 12.81 10.33 3.62
C GLU A 254 14.27 10.75 3.41
N PHE A 255 14.49 11.96 2.90
CA PHE A 255 15.82 12.55 2.68
C PHE A 255 15.83 13.95 3.32
N PRO A 256 16.14 14.08 4.63
CA PRO A 256 16.17 15.35 5.33
C PRO A 256 17.14 16.35 4.68
N ARG A 257 16.79 17.63 4.73
CA ARG A 257 17.74 18.70 4.38
C ARG A 257 18.74 18.86 5.51
N ALA A 258 20.01 19.13 5.16
CA ALA A 258 20.99 19.49 6.18
C ALA A 258 20.46 20.67 7.01
N SER A 259 20.60 20.59 8.34
CA SER A 259 20.24 21.71 9.21
C SER A 259 21.10 22.94 8.87
N VAL A 260 20.57 24.14 9.08
CA VAL A 260 21.33 25.38 8.80
C VAL A 260 22.63 25.42 9.61
N ASP A 261 22.64 24.83 10.81
CA ASP A 261 23.82 24.73 11.68
C ASP A 261 24.87 23.77 11.08
N GLU A 262 24.47 22.60 10.53
CA GLU A 262 25.38 21.68 9.88
C GLU A 262 25.99 22.26 8.59
N THR A 263 25.20 23.04 7.84
CA THR A 263 25.70 23.74 6.63
C THR A 263 26.71 24.84 6.99
N VAL A 264 26.53 25.53 8.10
CA VAL A 264 27.46 26.55 8.60
C VAL A 264 28.75 25.91 9.09
N ASP A 265 28.68 24.79 9.80
CA ASP A 265 29.84 24.05 10.30
C ASP A 265 30.65 23.40 9.15
N GLN A 266 29.97 22.84 8.14
CA GLN A 266 30.62 22.35 6.92
C GLN A 266 31.30 23.47 6.14
N ALA A 267 30.65 24.63 5.99
CA ALA A 267 31.23 25.79 5.33
C ALA A 267 32.45 26.32 6.09
N ARG A 268 32.42 26.34 7.44
CA ARG A 268 33.57 26.67 8.27
C ARG A 268 34.73 25.68 8.11
N ALA A 269 34.46 24.36 8.14
CA ALA A 269 35.46 23.32 7.96
C ALA A 269 36.15 23.37 6.58
N ILE A 270 35.39 23.71 5.52
CA ILE A 270 35.92 23.93 4.18
C ILE A 270 36.82 25.19 4.13
N ALA A 271 36.37 26.28 4.74
CA ALA A 271 37.12 27.52 4.80
C ALA A 271 38.43 27.36 5.60
N ASP A 272 38.42 26.61 6.69
CA ASP A 272 39.58 26.34 7.53
C ASP A 272 40.59 25.42 6.80
N LYS A 273 40.13 24.40 6.06
CA LYS A 273 41.00 23.58 5.18
C LYS A 273 41.64 24.41 4.07
N ALA A 274 40.89 25.32 3.45
CA ALA A 274 41.44 26.21 2.42
C ALA A 274 42.49 27.21 2.98
N ARG A 275 42.28 27.67 4.22
CA ARG A 275 43.28 28.53 4.92
C ARG A 275 44.51 27.76 5.31
N ALA A 276 44.39 26.53 5.83
CA ALA A 276 45.53 25.68 6.18
C ALA A 276 46.39 25.30 4.95
N GLY A 277 45.76 25.03 3.79
CA GLY A 277 46.46 24.74 2.55
C GLY A 277 47.20 25.95 1.92
N ARG A 278 46.80 27.19 2.30
CA ARG A 278 47.53 28.42 1.88
C ARG A 278 48.69 28.81 2.79
N ALA A 279 48.72 28.26 4.01
CA ALA A 279 49.79 28.52 4.97
C ALA A 279 51.00 27.59 4.81
N THR A 280 50.88 26.54 3.97
CA THR A 280 51.90 25.53 3.69
C THR A 280 52.50 25.62 2.27
N ALA A 281 52.13 26.62 1.50
CA ALA A 281 52.69 26.97 0.17
C ALA A 281 53.40 28.32 0.24
#